data_5878d80523c578b80c733e26cf6c2673
#
_entry.id   5878d80523c578b80c733e26cf6c2673
#
_cell.length_a   1.000
_cell.length_b   1.000
_cell.length_c   1.000
_cell.angle_alpha   90.00
_cell.angle_beta   90.00
_cell.angle_gamma   90.00
#
_symmetry.space_group_name_H-M   'P 1'
#
loop_
_entity.id
_entity.type
_entity.pdbx_description
1 polymer ?
#
loop_
_entity_poly.entity_id
_entity_poly.type
_entity_poly.pdbx_seq_one_letter_code
_entity_poly.pdbx_strand_id
1 'polypeptide(L)'
;SIVRETDGSFTVSAAPTPGYANTDEGYTAYLAASGQGTGALRLSEIMAAETLFTAPNGALCDWVEIENTGSETADLSGMHLTDKAGEARYTFPEGTLLAPGAFTVVWCSGDGTEGADYAAIRLAKAGESVILTDADGNALDRIQTPFLADDTAYARVSGEWCVTNRPTPGFANTEEGYAAFAASRGFGDVAVQITEVCLRSEAGLRDADGDSPDWIELYNAGTESVSLDGWYLSDDPEEPARWRIPDITLAPGEYYIIFASGKNRTQGELHTDFALSAGESVILTTPIGSTADRVELTQTEPDASLARIGSDWRECASPTPGKANG
;
A
#
# COMPACT_ATOMS: atom_id res chain seq x y z
N SER A 1 -0.36 -0.75 -31.24
CA SER A 1 0.23 -0.67 -32.59
C SER A 1 -0.82 -0.86 -33.67
N ILE A 2 -0.51 -0.42 -34.91
CA ILE A 2 -1.27 -0.75 -36.11
C ILE A 2 -0.49 -1.86 -36.83
N VAL A 3 -1.11 -3.01 -37.05
CA VAL A 3 -0.52 -4.17 -37.71
C VAL A 3 -1.18 -4.42 -39.05
N ARG A 4 -0.38 -4.90 -40.04
CA ARG A 4 -0.87 -5.32 -41.34
C ARG A 4 -1.16 -6.80 -41.33
N GLU A 5 -2.41 -7.15 -41.66
CA GLU A 5 -2.87 -8.54 -41.77
C GLU A 5 -2.39 -9.20 -43.05
N THR A 6 -2.49 -10.53 -43.13
CA THR A 6 -2.08 -11.31 -44.29
C THR A 6 -2.90 -11.02 -45.55
N ASP A 7 -4.12 -10.53 -45.40
CA ASP A 7 -5.02 -10.11 -46.51
C ASP A 7 -4.74 -8.67 -46.97
N GLY A 8 -3.77 -7.97 -46.31
CA GLY A 8 -3.36 -6.62 -46.63
C GLY A 8 -4.13 -5.52 -45.89
N SER A 9 -5.14 -5.87 -45.09
CA SER A 9 -5.87 -4.95 -44.21
C SER A 9 -4.99 -4.50 -43.04
N PHE A 10 -5.45 -3.48 -42.29
CA PHE A 10 -4.77 -2.99 -41.09
C PHE A 10 -5.71 -3.06 -39.89
N THR A 11 -5.22 -3.58 -38.77
CA THR A 11 -5.95 -3.64 -37.49
C THR A 11 -5.14 -2.98 -36.38
N VAL A 12 -5.83 -2.56 -35.31
CA VAL A 12 -5.19 -2.09 -34.09
C VAL A 12 -4.87 -3.31 -33.22
N SER A 13 -3.61 -3.50 -32.88
CA SER A 13 -3.15 -4.57 -31.99
C SER A 13 -2.64 -4.00 -30.67
N ALA A 14 -3.06 -4.61 -29.56
CA ALA A 14 -2.47 -4.40 -28.23
C ALA A 14 -1.15 -5.18 -28.06
N ALA A 15 -0.86 -6.16 -28.95
CA ALA A 15 0.34 -6.97 -28.95
C ALA A 15 1.31 -6.52 -30.07
N PRO A 16 2.18 -5.50 -29.84
CA PRO A 16 3.17 -5.05 -30.83
C PRO A 16 4.27 -6.09 -31.01
N THR A 17 4.69 -6.32 -32.26
CA THR A 17 5.71 -7.32 -32.62
C THR A 17 6.88 -6.69 -33.41
N PRO A 18 7.55 -5.62 -32.92
CA PRO A 18 8.61 -4.93 -33.67
C PRO A 18 9.78 -5.90 -33.98
N GLY A 19 10.00 -6.13 -35.29
CA GLY A 19 11.04 -7.04 -35.79
C GLY A 19 10.65 -8.53 -35.88
N TYR A 20 9.41 -8.87 -35.49
CA TYR A 20 8.87 -10.23 -35.53
C TYR A 20 7.58 -10.30 -36.37
N ALA A 21 7.11 -11.51 -36.69
CA ALA A 21 5.85 -11.69 -37.40
C ALA A 21 4.66 -11.17 -36.57
N ASN A 22 3.63 -10.62 -37.24
CA ASN A 22 2.40 -10.18 -36.57
C ASN A 22 1.48 -11.39 -36.28
N THR A 23 1.94 -12.28 -35.43
CA THR A 23 1.25 -13.50 -34.96
C THR A 23 1.47 -13.65 -33.47
N ASP A 24 0.72 -14.55 -32.81
CA ASP A 24 0.90 -14.84 -31.38
C ASP A 24 2.31 -15.41 -31.10
N GLU A 25 2.85 -16.26 -32.00
CA GLU A 25 4.21 -16.76 -31.88
C GLU A 25 5.24 -15.64 -32.06
N GLY A 26 4.99 -14.70 -32.98
CA GLY A 26 5.84 -13.54 -33.18
C GLY A 26 5.83 -12.58 -32.00
N TYR A 27 4.67 -12.42 -31.36
CA TYR A 27 4.55 -11.63 -30.14
C TYR A 27 5.28 -12.31 -28.96
N THR A 28 5.12 -13.62 -28.80
CA THR A 28 5.84 -14.42 -27.80
C THR A 28 7.37 -14.32 -28.00
N ALA A 29 7.84 -14.44 -29.24
CA ALA A 29 9.27 -14.30 -29.56
C ALA A 29 9.79 -12.86 -29.30
N TYR A 30 8.99 -11.84 -29.60
CA TYR A 30 9.31 -10.45 -29.27
C TYR A 30 9.41 -10.23 -27.76
N LEU A 31 8.45 -10.74 -26.98
CA LEU A 31 8.46 -10.64 -25.51
C LEU A 31 9.70 -11.34 -24.94
N ALA A 32 10.02 -12.56 -25.41
CA ALA A 32 11.22 -13.28 -24.99
C ALA A 32 12.50 -12.51 -25.28
N ALA A 33 12.62 -11.96 -26.49
CA ALA A 33 13.81 -11.18 -26.89
C ALA A 33 13.90 -9.79 -26.22
N SER A 34 12.76 -9.22 -25.79
CA SER A 34 12.73 -7.95 -25.05
C SER A 34 12.82 -8.14 -23.52
N GLY A 35 12.94 -9.40 -23.04
CA GLY A 35 12.99 -9.72 -21.61
C GLY A 35 11.68 -9.41 -20.89
N GLN A 36 10.54 -9.52 -21.57
CA GLN A 36 9.25 -9.28 -20.95
C GLN A 36 8.56 -10.60 -20.58
N GLY A 37 8.91 -11.15 -19.45
CA GLY A 37 8.17 -12.13 -18.65
C GLY A 37 7.37 -13.22 -19.36
N THR A 38 7.99 -13.94 -20.33
CA THR A 38 7.37 -15.14 -20.96
C THR A 38 7.74 -16.43 -20.22
N GLY A 39 8.68 -16.33 -19.25
CA GLY A 39 9.14 -17.46 -18.43
C GLY A 39 8.24 -17.72 -17.22
N ALA A 40 8.60 -18.78 -16.46
CA ALA A 40 7.94 -19.09 -15.19
C ALA A 40 8.23 -18.03 -14.13
N LEU A 41 9.38 -17.37 -14.16
CA LEU A 41 9.77 -16.27 -13.26
C LEU A 41 9.48 -14.93 -13.89
N ARG A 42 8.84 -14.04 -13.13
CA ARG A 42 8.54 -12.66 -13.55
C ARG A 42 8.59 -11.69 -12.39
N LEU A 43 8.79 -10.41 -12.70
CA LEU A 43 8.54 -9.31 -11.77
C LEU A 43 7.03 -9.21 -11.51
N SER A 44 6.62 -9.08 -10.26
CA SER A 44 5.20 -9.00 -9.87
C SER A 44 4.83 -7.67 -9.26
N GLU A 45 5.72 -7.08 -8.43
CA GLU A 45 5.43 -5.81 -7.76
C GLU A 45 6.72 -5.03 -7.47
N ILE A 46 6.65 -3.70 -7.50
CA ILE A 46 7.78 -2.79 -7.28
C ILE A 46 7.30 -1.60 -6.44
N MET A 47 8.01 -1.32 -5.35
CA MET A 47 7.79 -0.17 -4.47
C MET A 47 9.06 0.69 -4.44
N ALA A 48 8.95 1.97 -4.83
CA ALA A 48 10.08 2.88 -4.95
C ALA A 48 10.07 4.05 -3.96
N ALA A 49 9.20 4.03 -2.97
CA ALA A 49 9.11 5.08 -1.95
C ALA A 49 8.29 4.59 -0.75
N GLU A 50 8.81 3.55 -0.06
CA GLU A 50 8.17 2.96 1.12
C GLU A 50 8.39 3.84 2.35
N THR A 51 7.30 4.26 3.02
CA THR A 51 7.34 5.05 4.26
C THR A 51 6.46 4.48 5.37
N LEU A 52 5.67 3.45 5.11
CA LEU A 52 4.65 2.93 6.04
C LEU A 52 5.12 1.67 6.78
N PHE A 53 5.64 0.68 6.08
CA PHE A 53 6.06 -0.55 6.74
C PHE A 53 7.52 -0.89 6.50
N THR A 54 8.12 -1.57 7.46
CA THR A 54 9.55 -1.87 7.46
C THR A 54 9.87 -3.23 6.84
N ALA A 55 11.05 -3.34 6.24
CA ALA A 55 11.71 -4.58 5.93
C ALA A 55 11.97 -5.42 7.21
N PRO A 56 12.31 -6.72 7.10
CA PRO A 56 12.57 -7.58 8.26
C PRO A 56 13.63 -7.06 9.24
N ASN A 57 14.57 -6.23 8.78
CA ASN A 57 15.60 -5.59 9.63
C ASN A 57 15.10 -4.33 10.37
N GLY A 58 13.84 -3.92 10.16
CA GLY A 58 13.23 -2.72 10.75
C GLY A 58 13.48 -1.42 9.99
N ALA A 59 14.18 -1.45 8.84
CA ALA A 59 14.41 -0.27 8.02
C ALA A 59 13.27 -0.08 7.00
N LEU A 60 12.97 1.18 6.69
CA LEU A 60 12.17 1.54 5.52
C LEU A 60 13.08 1.48 4.29
N CYS A 61 12.72 0.70 3.31
CA CYS A 61 13.43 0.65 2.04
C CYS A 61 12.53 0.20 0.90
N ASP A 62 12.89 0.61 -0.29
CA ASP A 62 12.28 0.15 -1.54
C ASP A 62 12.35 -1.37 -1.68
N TRP A 63 11.54 -1.95 -2.54
CA TRP A 63 11.60 -3.39 -2.76
C TRP A 63 11.08 -3.80 -4.15
N VAL A 64 11.50 -4.99 -4.58
CA VAL A 64 11.07 -5.63 -5.82
C VAL A 64 10.64 -7.05 -5.49
N GLU A 65 9.50 -7.46 -6.01
CA GLU A 65 8.97 -8.80 -5.86
C GLU A 65 9.06 -9.60 -7.16
N ILE A 66 9.41 -10.87 -7.03
CA ILE A 66 9.44 -11.85 -8.11
C ILE A 66 8.44 -12.97 -7.80
N GLU A 67 7.69 -13.40 -8.81
CA GLU A 67 6.73 -14.49 -8.75
C GLU A 67 7.18 -15.67 -9.62
N ASN A 68 6.97 -16.89 -9.13
CA ASN A 68 7.04 -18.09 -9.94
C ASN A 68 5.65 -18.49 -10.44
N THR A 69 5.34 -18.20 -11.69
CA THR A 69 4.05 -18.56 -12.33
C THR A 69 4.06 -19.96 -12.93
N GLY A 70 5.18 -20.68 -12.86
CA GLY A 70 5.33 -22.03 -13.39
C GLY A 70 4.66 -23.10 -12.52
N SER A 71 4.68 -24.33 -13.01
CA SER A 71 4.19 -25.52 -12.30
C SER A 71 5.27 -26.25 -11.51
N GLU A 72 6.53 -25.86 -11.66
CA GLU A 72 7.70 -26.47 -11.01
C GLU A 72 8.41 -25.46 -10.13
N THR A 73 9.14 -25.95 -9.12
CA THR A 73 10.02 -25.11 -8.31
C THR A 73 11.12 -24.53 -9.19
N ALA A 74 11.28 -23.22 -9.17
CA ALA A 74 12.35 -22.51 -9.87
C ALA A 74 13.57 -22.37 -8.96
N ASP A 75 14.75 -22.56 -9.52
CA ASP A 75 16.04 -22.28 -8.87
C ASP A 75 16.52 -20.90 -9.35
N LEU A 76 16.59 -19.94 -8.41
CA LEU A 76 17.04 -18.57 -8.66
C LEU A 76 18.54 -18.39 -8.42
N SER A 77 19.26 -19.45 -8.01
CA SER A 77 20.69 -19.39 -7.69
C SER A 77 21.50 -18.72 -8.81
N GLY A 78 22.25 -17.68 -8.46
CA GLY A 78 23.08 -16.94 -9.40
C GLY A 78 22.36 -16.02 -10.39
N MET A 79 21.02 -15.99 -10.39
CA MET A 79 20.25 -15.00 -11.15
C MET A 79 20.47 -13.60 -10.59
N HIS A 80 20.15 -12.57 -11.37
CA HIS A 80 20.38 -11.18 -10.96
C HIS A 80 19.14 -10.32 -11.04
N LEU A 81 19.06 -9.37 -10.10
CA LEU A 81 18.15 -8.24 -10.17
C LEU A 81 18.98 -6.96 -10.34
N THR A 82 18.52 -6.03 -11.19
CA THR A 82 19.24 -4.79 -11.45
C THR A 82 18.29 -3.67 -11.91
N ASP A 83 18.65 -2.43 -11.57
CA ASP A 83 18.10 -1.18 -12.09
C ASP A 83 18.90 -0.66 -13.31
N LYS A 84 20.01 -1.33 -13.66
CA LYS A 84 20.93 -0.89 -14.69
C LYS A 84 21.38 -2.02 -15.60
N ALA A 85 21.01 -1.95 -16.86
CA ALA A 85 21.35 -2.97 -17.83
C ALA A 85 22.87 -3.23 -17.91
N GLY A 86 23.27 -4.52 -17.87
CA GLY A 86 24.66 -4.96 -17.93
C GLY A 86 25.43 -4.93 -16.60
N GLU A 87 24.77 -4.56 -15.50
CA GLU A 87 25.34 -4.64 -14.15
C GLU A 87 24.51 -5.59 -13.29
N ALA A 88 25.15 -6.48 -12.52
CA ALA A 88 24.48 -7.27 -11.48
C ALA A 88 24.53 -6.49 -10.16
N ARG A 89 23.39 -5.90 -9.76
CA ARG A 89 23.27 -5.12 -8.52
C ARG A 89 22.85 -5.97 -7.33
N TYR A 90 22.19 -7.09 -7.62
CA TYR A 90 21.85 -8.11 -6.66
C TYR A 90 21.99 -9.48 -7.34
N THR A 91 22.55 -10.46 -6.63
CA THR A 91 22.66 -11.85 -7.09
C THR A 91 21.97 -12.74 -6.06
N PHE A 92 21.00 -13.52 -6.52
CA PHE A 92 20.32 -14.48 -5.66
C PHE A 92 21.33 -15.51 -5.12
N PRO A 93 21.34 -15.75 -3.80
CA PRO A 93 22.22 -16.73 -3.17
C PRO A 93 22.04 -18.14 -3.72
N GLU A 94 23.08 -18.97 -3.60
CA GLU A 94 23.01 -20.38 -3.91
C GLU A 94 21.94 -21.09 -3.08
N GLY A 95 21.12 -21.92 -3.70
CA GLY A 95 20.02 -22.63 -3.07
C GLY A 95 18.74 -21.81 -2.89
N THR A 96 18.62 -20.63 -3.51
CA THR A 96 17.38 -19.86 -3.52
C THR A 96 16.36 -20.52 -4.41
N LEU A 97 15.38 -21.22 -3.80
CA LEU A 97 14.33 -21.95 -4.49
C LEU A 97 12.98 -21.26 -4.30
N LEU A 98 12.23 -21.11 -5.39
CA LEU A 98 10.89 -20.50 -5.37
C LEU A 98 9.86 -21.51 -5.88
N ALA A 99 8.96 -21.95 -4.99
CA ALA A 99 7.91 -22.90 -5.30
C ALA A 99 6.90 -22.36 -6.33
N PRO A 100 6.11 -23.21 -7.02
CA PRO A 100 5.02 -22.77 -7.89
C PRO A 100 4.04 -21.84 -7.16
N GLY A 101 3.71 -20.70 -7.77
CA GLY A 101 2.80 -19.70 -7.21
C GLY A 101 3.35 -18.91 -6.01
N ALA A 102 4.62 -19.12 -5.65
CA ALA A 102 5.26 -18.40 -4.56
C ALA A 102 5.87 -17.08 -5.03
N PHE A 103 6.09 -16.19 -4.05
CA PHE A 103 6.69 -14.86 -4.22
C PHE A 103 7.98 -14.77 -3.41
N THR A 104 8.94 -13.97 -3.88
CA THR A 104 10.12 -13.58 -3.12
C THR A 104 10.34 -12.07 -3.24
N VAL A 105 10.64 -11.41 -2.11
CA VAL A 105 10.86 -9.97 -2.04
C VAL A 105 12.35 -9.70 -1.87
N VAL A 106 12.89 -8.82 -2.70
CA VAL A 106 14.26 -8.29 -2.59
C VAL A 106 14.17 -6.85 -2.12
N TRP A 107 14.71 -6.59 -0.94
CA TRP A 107 14.72 -5.28 -0.29
C TRP A 107 15.84 -4.41 -0.85
N CYS A 108 15.51 -3.27 -1.42
CA CYS A 108 16.44 -2.38 -2.11
C CYS A 108 16.98 -1.30 -1.15
N SER A 109 17.93 -1.69 -0.29
CA SER A 109 18.49 -0.83 0.77
C SER A 109 19.52 0.19 0.26
N GLY A 110 20.05 -0.03 -0.93
CA GLY A 110 21.03 0.82 -1.58
C GLY A 110 22.48 0.43 -1.37
N ASP A 111 22.83 -0.32 -0.34
CA ASP A 111 24.18 -0.87 -0.16
C ASP A 111 24.21 -2.42 -0.11
N GLY A 112 23.07 -3.06 0.21
CA GLY A 112 22.90 -4.51 0.16
C GLY A 112 23.72 -5.26 1.21
N THR A 113 24.05 -4.61 2.33
CA THR A 113 24.91 -5.20 3.38
C THR A 113 24.14 -5.84 4.51
N GLU A 114 22.82 -5.65 4.56
CA GLU A 114 21.97 -6.03 5.70
C GLU A 114 21.61 -7.52 5.72
N GLY A 115 21.72 -8.23 4.60
CA GLY A 115 21.41 -9.66 4.52
C GLY A 115 21.28 -10.19 3.11
N ALA A 116 20.94 -11.46 3.01
CA ALA A 116 20.83 -12.18 1.73
C ALA A 116 19.72 -11.64 0.81
N ASP A 117 18.67 -11.07 1.39
CA ASP A 117 17.51 -10.55 0.66
C ASP A 117 17.58 -9.04 0.41
N TYR A 118 18.79 -8.42 0.63
CA TYR A 118 19.00 -6.99 0.47
C TYR A 118 19.90 -6.69 -0.74
N ALA A 119 19.45 -5.74 -1.56
CA ALA A 119 20.12 -5.36 -2.81
C ALA A 119 20.80 -4.00 -2.72
N ALA A 120 21.94 -3.84 -3.39
CA ALA A 120 22.60 -2.54 -3.61
C ALA A 120 21.88 -1.72 -4.71
N ILE A 121 20.56 -1.63 -4.62
CA ILE A 121 19.66 -0.91 -5.52
C ILE A 121 18.98 0.20 -4.71
N ARG A 122 18.78 1.36 -5.32
CA ARG A 122 17.90 2.44 -4.86
C ARG A 122 16.97 2.76 -6.00
N LEU A 123 15.69 2.49 -5.81
CA LEU A 123 14.71 2.73 -6.84
C LEU A 123 14.36 4.22 -6.93
N ALA A 124 14.30 4.73 -8.15
CA ALA A 124 13.95 6.12 -8.39
C ALA A 124 12.43 6.29 -8.43
N LYS A 125 11.87 7.07 -7.52
CA LYS A 125 10.46 7.48 -7.50
C LYS A 125 9.99 8.07 -8.85
N ALA A 126 10.88 8.73 -9.58
CA ALA A 126 10.58 9.31 -10.90
C ALA A 126 10.38 8.25 -12.02
N GLY A 127 10.67 6.99 -11.71
CA GLY A 127 10.56 5.86 -12.61
C GLY A 127 11.89 5.48 -13.25
N GLU A 128 12.12 4.15 -13.32
CA GLU A 128 13.32 3.55 -13.93
C GLU A 128 13.07 2.14 -14.43
N SER A 129 14.08 1.54 -15.09
CA SER A 129 14.01 0.13 -15.49
C SER A 129 14.39 -0.79 -14.35
N VAL A 130 13.58 -1.83 -14.12
CA VAL A 130 13.89 -2.96 -13.25
C VAL A 130 13.98 -4.21 -14.11
N ILE A 131 15.04 -4.99 -13.97
CA ILE A 131 15.39 -6.10 -14.85
C ILE A 131 15.75 -7.33 -14.01
N LEU A 132 15.05 -8.43 -14.25
CA LEU A 132 15.41 -9.78 -13.77
C LEU A 132 16.17 -10.50 -14.87
N THR A 133 17.33 -11.07 -14.56
CA THR A 133 18.14 -11.86 -15.53
C THR A 133 18.43 -13.26 -15.01
N ASP A 134 18.72 -14.18 -15.93
CA ASP A 134 19.33 -15.46 -15.57
C ASP A 134 20.79 -15.27 -15.10
N ALA A 135 21.46 -16.38 -14.71
CA ALA A 135 22.84 -16.36 -14.24
C ALA A 135 23.85 -15.96 -15.35
N ASP A 136 23.49 -16.09 -16.62
CA ASP A 136 24.29 -15.68 -17.77
C ASP A 136 24.06 -14.20 -18.16
N GLY A 137 23.15 -13.52 -17.48
CA GLY A 137 22.80 -12.11 -17.72
C GLY A 137 21.75 -11.88 -18.82
N ASN A 138 21.08 -12.95 -19.30
CA ASN A 138 19.98 -12.79 -20.24
C ASN A 138 18.73 -12.34 -19.50
N ALA A 139 18.03 -11.35 -20.04
CA ALA A 139 16.81 -10.83 -19.40
C ALA A 139 15.68 -11.88 -19.43
N LEU A 140 15.13 -12.18 -18.25
CA LEU A 140 13.95 -13.01 -18.06
C LEU A 140 12.68 -12.17 -18.05
N ASP A 141 12.73 -11.05 -17.33
CA ASP A 141 11.65 -10.07 -17.30
C ASP A 141 12.22 -8.64 -17.14
N ARG A 142 11.45 -7.66 -17.59
CA ARG A 142 11.84 -6.26 -17.53
C ARG A 142 10.62 -5.38 -17.52
N ILE A 143 10.67 -4.33 -16.67
CA ILE A 143 9.65 -3.29 -16.65
C ILE A 143 10.29 -1.91 -16.55
N GLN A 144 9.65 -0.91 -17.12
CA GLN A 144 9.90 0.51 -16.87
C GLN A 144 8.82 0.99 -15.92
N THR A 145 9.17 1.36 -14.70
CA THR A 145 8.21 1.92 -13.76
C THR A 145 7.83 3.34 -14.17
N PRO A 146 6.59 3.78 -13.94
CA PRO A 146 6.20 5.18 -14.04
C PRO A 146 6.70 5.97 -12.82
N PHE A 147 6.31 7.24 -12.70
CA PHE A 147 6.38 7.94 -11.42
C PHE A 147 5.50 7.21 -10.38
N LEU A 148 6.06 6.94 -9.19
CA LEU A 148 5.36 6.35 -8.05
C LEU A 148 5.31 7.38 -6.93
N ALA A 149 4.10 7.68 -6.45
CA ALA A 149 3.92 8.47 -5.23
C ALA A 149 4.40 7.67 -4.01
N ASP A 150 4.59 8.34 -2.87
CA ASP A 150 4.93 7.66 -1.63
C ASP A 150 3.87 6.59 -1.32
N ASP A 151 4.33 5.44 -0.84
CA ASP A 151 3.49 4.29 -0.46
C ASP A 151 2.60 3.72 -1.57
N THR A 152 2.98 3.96 -2.84
CA THR A 152 2.34 3.31 -3.98
C THR A 152 3.28 2.33 -4.65
N ALA A 153 2.75 1.14 -4.96
CA ALA A 153 3.46 0.12 -5.72
C ALA A 153 3.06 0.12 -7.19
N TYR A 154 3.95 -0.34 -8.05
CA TYR A 154 3.64 -0.70 -9.43
C TYR A 154 3.52 -2.21 -9.49
N ALA A 155 2.30 -2.72 -9.60
CA ALA A 155 1.95 -4.11 -9.41
C ALA A 155 1.32 -4.73 -10.65
N ARG A 156 1.54 -6.02 -10.87
CA ARG A 156 0.92 -6.79 -11.95
C ARG A 156 -0.39 -7.40 -11.45
N VAL A 157 -1.51 -6.72 -11.72
CA VAL A 157 -2.86 -7.16 -11.35
C VAL A 157 -3.54 -7.78 -12.57
N SER A 158 -4.00 -9.02 -12.47
CA SER A 158 -4.61 -9.75 -13.59
C SER A 158 -3.78 -9.75 -14.88
N GLY A 159 -2.46 -9.73 -14.75
CA GLY A 159 -1.52 -9.72 -15.87
C GLY A 159 -1.12 -8.34 -16.39
N GLU A 160 -1.82 -7.29 -16.03
CA GLU A 160 -1.54 -5.91 -16.44
C GLU A 160 -0.84 -5.13 -15.32
N TRP A 161 0.08 -4.25 -15.68
CA TRP A 161 0.75 -3.38 -14.72
C TRP A 161 -0.08 -2.15 -14.38
N CYS A 162 -0.32 -1.90 -13.11
CA CYS A 162 -1.00 -0.70 -12.62
C CYS A 162 -0.36 -0.16 -11.34
N VAL A 163 -0.55 1.12 -11.08
CA VAL A 163 -0.19 1.74 -9.79
C VAL A 163 -1.28 1.42 -8.78
N THR A 164 -0.88 0.98 -7.59
CA THR A 164 -1.79 0.65 -6.49
C THR A 164 -1.27 1.22 -5.18
N ASN A 165 -2.17 1.63 -4.30
CA ASN A 165 -1.88 1.99 -2.91
C ASN A 165 -2.12 0.81 -1.94
N ARG A 166 -2.22 -0.42 -2.48
CA ARG A 166 -2.44 -1.66 -1.72
C ARG A 166 -1.32 -2.65 -2.05
N PRO A 167 -0.10 -2.41 -1.58
CA PRO A 167 1.04 -3.30 -1.81
C PRO A 167 0.83 -4.65 -1.13
N THR A 168 1.36 -5.72 -1.74
CA THR A 168 1.15 -7.11 -1.30
C THR A 168 2.46 -7.90 -1.18
N PRO A 169 3.55 -7.35 -0.57
CA PRO A 169 4.85 -8.01 -0.59
C PRO A 169 4.80 -9.42 0.03
N GLY A 170 5.16 -10.42 -0.77
CA GLY A 170 5.11 -11.84 -0.42
C GLY A 170 3.78 -12.53 -0.70
N PHE A 171 2.81 -11.80 -1.28
CA PHE A 171 1.46 -12.32 -1.58
C PHE A 171 1.02 -11.94 -2.99
N ALA A 172 -0.04 -12.59 -3.48
CA ALA A 172 -0.60 -12.30 -4.79
C ALA A 172 -1.21 -10.89 -4.86
N ASN A 173 -1.04 -10.20 -5.99
CA ASN A 173 -1.64 -8.88 -6.26
C ASN A 173 -3.15 -8.97 -6.49
N THR A 174 -3.90 -9.39 -5.46
CA THR A 174 -5.35 -9.56 -5.44
C THR A 174 -5.91 -9.06 -4.10
N GLU A 175 -7.24 -8.93 -4.02
CA GLU A 175 -7.91 -8.60 -2.76
C GLU A 175 -7.59 -9.61 -1.65
N GLU A 176 -7.59 -10.91 -1.97
CA GLU A 176 -7.27 -11.98 -1.04
C GLU A 176 -5.79 -11.94 -0.60
N GLY A 177 -4.89 -11.63 -1.55
CA GLY A 177 -3.46 -11.48 -1.25
C GLY A 177 -3.20 -10.28 -0.33
N TYR A 178 -3.88 -9.16 -0.58
CA TYR A 178 -3.79 -7.99 0.31
C TYR A 178 -4.34 -8.29 1.71
N ALA A 179 -5.48 -8.98 1.81
CA ALA A 179 -6.01 -9.41 3.10
C ALA A 179 -5.05 -10.36 3.84
N ALA A 180 -4.40 -11.30 3.11
CA ALA A 180 -3.40 -12.19 3.69
C ALA A 180 -2.14 -11.44 4.14
N PHE A 181 -1.66 -10.47 3.37
CA PHE A 181 -0.57 -9.59 3.76
C PHE A 181 -0.93 -8.81 5.03
N ALA A 182 -2.09 -8.15 5.05
CA ALA A 182 -2.57 -7.41 6.21
C ALA A 182 -2.66 -8.31 7.46
N ALA A 183 -3.21 -9.53 7.32
CA ALA A 183 -3.27 -10.50 8.40
C ALA A 183 -1.89 -10.92 8.91
N SER A 184 -0.91 -11.12 8.01
CA SER A 184 0.47 -11.47 8.37
C SER A 184 1.18 -10.38 9.18
N ARG A 185 0.72 -9.13 9.05
CA ARG A 185 1.20 -7.96 9.78
C ARG A 185 0.35 -7.65 11.04
N GLY A 186 -0.67 -8.46 11.34
CA GLY A 186 -1.56 -8.27 12.48
C GLY A 186 -2.74 -7.31 12.22
N PHE A 187 -3.01 -6.96 10.97
CA PHE A 187 -4.07 -6.03 10.57
C PHE A 187 -5.22 -6.70 9.78
N GLY A 188 -5.36 -8.03 9.87
CA GLY A 188 -6.42 -8.77 9.18
C GLY A 188 -7.82 -8.47 9.73
N ASP A 189 -7.96 -8.39 11.04
CA ASP A 189 -9.20 -8.04 11.75
C ASP A 189 -8.93 -6.80 12.61
N VAL A 190 -9.08 -5.62 12.03
CA VAL A 190 -8.86 -4.36 12.72
C VAL A 190 -10.05 -4.07 13.63
N ALA A 191 -9.80 -4.08 14.94
CA ALA A 191 -10.82 -3.86 15.96
C ALA A 191 -11.05 -2.38 16.28
N VAL A 192 -10.17 -1.47 15.86
CA VAL A 192 -10.31 -0.03 16.11
C VAL A 192 -11.21 0.60 15.06
N GLN A 193 -12.21 1.35 15.51
CA GLN A 193 -13.24 1.96 14.69
C GLN A 193 -13.37 3.44 15.03
N ILE A 194 -13.82 4.23 14.06
CA ILE A 194 -14.36 5.58 14.29
C ILE A 194 -15.81 5.40 14.75
N THR A 195 -16.16 5.92 15.91
CA THR A 195 -17.51 5.76 16.47
C THR A 195 -18.32 7.04 16.47
N GLU A 196 -17.69 8.20 16.62
CA GLU A 196 -18.39 9.47 16.63
C GLU A 196 -17.49 10.57 16.06
N VAL A 197 -18.08 11.53 15.34
CA VAL A 197 -17.39 12.70 14.79
C VAL A 197 -18.26 13.93 14.95
N CYS A 198 -17.71 14.99 15.57
CA CYS A 198 -18.36 16.30 15.66
C CYS A 198 -17.58 17.30 14.79
N LEU A 199 -18.20 17.81 13.73
CA LEU A 199 -17.57 18.70 12.75
C LEU A 199 -18.06 20.17 12.84
N ARG A 200 -18.82 20.52 13.85
CA ARG A 200 -19.27 21.90 14.15
C ARG A 200 -19.43 22.08 15.65
N SER A 201 -18.33 21.94 16.38
CA SER A 201 -18.33 22.14 17.82
C SER A 201 -18.20 23.63 18.13
N GLU A 202 -19.27 24.24 18.64
CA GLU A 202 -19.31 25.66 19.00
C GLU A 202 -19.27 25.86 20.52
N ALA A 203 -20.00 25.05 21.28
CA ALA A 203 -20.10 25.10 22.74
C ALA A 203 -20.01 23.69 23.41
N GLY A 204 -19.72 22.64 22.64
CA GLY A 204 -19.67 21.25 23.09
C GLY A 204 -18.44 20.91 23.92
N LEU A 205 -17.79 19.79 23.57
CA LEU A 205 -16.58 19.32 24.24
C LEU A 205 -15.46 20.36 24.15
N ARG A 206 -14.80 20.63 25.28
CA ARG A 206 -13.70 21.61 25.35
C ARG A 206 -12.36 20.91 25.46
N ASP A 207 -11.36 21.47 24.78
CA ASP A 207 -9.97 21.08 24.96
C ASP A 207 -9.35 21.76 26.21
N ALA A 208 -8.11 21.40 26.52
CA ALA A 208 -7.36 21.96 27.65
C ALA A 208 -7.09 23.48 27.53
N ASP A 209 -7.16 24.04 26.33
CA ASP A 209 -7.00 25.46 26.06
C ASP A 209 -8.35 26.24 26.32
N GLY A 210 -9.46 25.50 26.50
CA GLY A 210 -10.80 26.03 26.69
C GLY A 210 -11.56 26.31 25.40
N ASP A 211 -10.98 25.93 24.24
CA ASP A 211 -11.64 26.00 22.95
C ASP A 211 -12.64 24.84 22.79
N SER A 212 -13.56 24.93 21.82
CA SER A 212 -14.45 23.83 21.44
C SER A 212 -14.17 23.43 19.99
N PRO A 213 -13.05 22.73 19.72
CA PRO A 213 -12.73 22.28 18.36
C PRO A 213 -13.56 21.08 17.95
N ASP A 214 -13.59 20.79 16.66
CA ASP A 214 -14.11 19.55 16.12
C ASP A 214 -13.32 18.36 16.69
N TRP A 215 -13.94 17.18 16.72
CA TRP A 215 -13.29 16.00 17.28
C TRP A 215 -13.73 14.70 16.63
N ILE A 216 -12.86 13.71 16.75
CA ILE A 216 -13.02 12.35 16.25
C ILE A 216 -12.89 11.41 17.44
N GLU A 217 -13.79 10.45 17.56
CA GLU A 217 -13.72 9.39 18.56
C GLU A 217 -13.31 8.08 17.93
N LEU A 218 -12.27 7.46 18.49
CA LEU A 218 -11.83 6.10 18.20
C LEU A 218 -12.28 5.16 19.32
N TYR A 219 -12.60 3.93 18.96
CA TYR A 219 -13.05 2.88 19.88
C TYR A 219 -12.38 1.55 19.55
N ASN A 220 -11.85 0.86 20.56
CA ASN A 220 -11.37 -0.50 20.41
C ASN A 220 -12.51 -1.51 20.69
N ALA A 221 -13.11 -2.04 19.63
CA ALA A 221 -14.18 -3.05 19.70
C ALA A 221 -13.67 -4.47 19.92
N GLY A 222 -12.33 -4.67 19.97
CA GLY A 222 -11.69 -5.97 20.12
C GLY A 222 -11.63 -6.46 21.58
N THR A 223 -11.00 -7.60 21.74
CA THR A 223 -10.76 -8.25 23.04
C THR A 223 -9.34 -8.06 23.57
N GLU A 224 -8.45 -7.50 22.75
CA GLU A 224 -7.05 -7.25 23.07
C GLU A 224 -6.75 -5.75 22.99
N SER A 225 -5.70 -5.31 23.69
CA SER A 225 -5.22 -3.95 23.60
C SER A 225 -4.55 -3.70 22.25
N VAL A 226 -4.81 -2.55 21.63
CA VAL A 226 -4.24 -2.15 20.32
C VAL A 226 -3.37 -0.91 20.49
N SER A 227 -2.10 -0.99 20.08
CA SER A 227 -1.26 0.20 19.92
C SER A 227 -1.62 0.90 18.61
N LEU A 228 -1.81 2.22 18.69
CA LEU A 228 -2.01 3.08 17.51
C LEU A 228 -0.73 3.73 17.00
N ASP A 229 0.45 3.28 17.48
CA ASP A 229 1.72 3.75 16.92
C ASP A 229 1.83 3.41 15.42
N GLY A 230 2.12 4.43 14.63
CA GLY A 230 2.19 4.30 13.16
C GLY A 230 0.84 4.27 12.44
N TRP A 231 -0.28 4.41 13.13
CA TRP A 231 -1.58 4.65 12.50
C TRP A 231 -1.72 6.12 12.10
N TYR A 232 -2.66 6.38 11.20
CA TYR A 232 -2.89 7.72 10.67
C TYR A 232 -4.37 8.08 10.67
N LEU A 233 -4.63 9.39 10.81
CA LEU A 233 -5.93 10.00 10.52
C LEU A 233 -5.77 10.99 9.37
N SER A 234 -6.79 11.05 8.51
CA SER A 234 -6.87 12.02 7.42
C SER A 234 -8.30 12.49 7.19
N ASP A 235 -8.46 13.70 6.70
CA ASP A 235 -9.68 14.27 6.15
C ASP A 235 -9.70 14.21 4.61
N ASP A 236 -8.58 13.78 3.99
CA ASP A 236 -8.40 13.72 2.54
C ASP A 236 -8.14 12.27 2.07
N PRO A 237 -9.00 11.70 1.20
CA PRO A 237 -8.80 10.37 0.64
C PRO A 237 -7.59 10.25 -0.30
N GLU A 238 -7.05 11.36 -0.82
CA GLU A 238 -5.84 11.36 -1.63
C GLU A 238 -4.56 11.32 -0.78
N GLU A 239 -4.67 11.67 0.53
CA GLU A 239 -3.59 11.65 1.52
C GLU A 239 -3.99 10.84 2.77
N PRO A 240 -4.25 9.52 2.67
CA PRO A 240 -4.79 8.74 3.80
C PRO A 240 -3.83 8.60 4.98
N ALA A 241 -2.53 8.83 4.80
CA ALA A 241 -1.49 8.84 5.84
C ALA A 241 -1.08 10.25 6.29
N ARG A 242 -2.02 11.21 6.31
CA ARG A 242 -1.73 12.63 6.55
C ARG A 242 -1.19 12.91 7.94
N TRP A 243 -1.91 12.55 8.99
CA TRP A 243 -1.53 12.83 10.37
C TRP A 243 -1.27 11.54 11.14
N ARG A 244 -0.01 11.34 11.54
CA ARG A 244 0.40 10.15 12.29
C ARG A 244 -0.09 10.24 13.73
N ILE A 245 -0.85 9.24 14.18
CA ILE A 245 -1.27 9.10 15.57
C ILE A 245 -0.02 8.81 16.43
N PRO A 246 0.20 9.53 17.53
CA PRO A 246 1.28 9.22 18.46
C PRO A 246 1.11 7.85 19.11
N ASP A 247 2.18 7.35 19.76
CA ASP A 247 2.15 6.08 20.48
C ASP A 247 1.17 6.14 21.67
N ILE A 248 -0.06 5.71 21.40
CA ILE A 248 -1.12 5.48 22.39
C ILE A 248 -1.62 4.04 22.26
N THR A 249 -2.09 3.48 23.36
CA THR A 249 -2.65 2.11 23.40
C THR A 249 -4.09 2.19 23.88
N LEU A 250 -5.01 1.60 23.12
CA LEU A 250 -6.43 1.47 23.50
C LEU A 250 -6.66 0.08 24.10
N ALA A 251 -7.11 0.03 25.35
CA ALA A 251 -7.58 -1.21 25.95
C ALA A 251 -8.89 -1.68 25.29
N PRO A 252 -9.28 -2.98 25.45
CA PRO A 252 -10.58 -3.46 25.00
C PRO A 252 -11.73 -2.62 25.55
N GLY A 253 -12.62 -2.13 24.67
CA GLY A 253 -13.77 -1.30 25.05
C GLY A 253 -13.43 0.15 25.38
N GLU A 254 -12.20 0.59 25.16
CA GLU A 254 -11.79 1.98 25.43
C GLU A 254 -12.13 2.90 24.25
N TYR A 255 -12.56 4.13 24.62
CA TYR A 255 -12.78 5.23 23.72
C TYR A 255 -11.65 6.24 23.84
N TYR A 256 -11.26 6.88 22.74
CA TYR A 256 -10.24 7.92 22.72
C TYR A 256 -10.65 9.06 21.81
N ILE A 257 -10.59 10.30 22.35
CA ILE A 257 -10.93 11.51 21.61
C ILE A 257 -9.67 12.15 21.05
N ILE A 258 -9.71 12.50 19.77
CA ILE A 258 -8.69 13.28 19.07
C ILE A 258 -9.37 14.54 18.51
N PHE A 259 -8.86 15.70 18.89
CA PHE A 259 -9.39 16.97 18.41
C PHE A 259 -8.91 17.27 16.98
N ALA A 260 -9.82 17.58 16.08
CA ALA A 260 -9.54 17.99 14.71
C ALA A 260 -9.50 19.52 14.62
N SER A 261 -8.39 20.12 15.03
CA SER A 261 -8.29 21.57 15.26
C SER A 261 -7.19 22.27 14.45
N GLY A 262 -6.37 21.54 13.70
CA GLY A 262 -5.19 22.09 13.02
C GLY A 262 -4.03 22.47 13.94
N LYS A 263 -4.13 22.27 15.27
CA LYS A 263 -3.08 22.64 16.24
C LYS A 263 -1.85 21.71 16.16
N ASN A 264 -1.96 20.54 15.53
CA ASN A 264 -0.90 19.53 15.37
C ASN A 264 -0.18 19.20 16.70
N ARG A 265 -0.95 18.83 17.72
CA ARG A 265 -0.44 18.52 19.06
C ARG A 265 -0.36 16.99 19.22
N THR A 266 0.84 16.49 19.51
CA THR A 266 1.14 15.04 19.60
C THR A 266 1.44 14.57 21.03
N GLN A 267 1.25 15.42 22.04
CA GLN A 267 1.45 15.11 23.46
C GLN A 267 0.29 15.67 24.31
N GLY A 268 -0.09 14.92 25.34
CA GLY A 268 -1.23 15.25 26.17
C GLY A 268 -2.54 15.02 25.42
N GLU A 269 -3.41 16.03 25.32
CA GLU A 269 -4.54 15.96 24.39
C GLU A 269 -4.05 16.03 22.95
N LEU A 270 -4.51 15.08 22.15
CA LEU A 270 -4.11 14.98 20.76
C LEU A 270 -4.93 15.87 19.86
N HIS A 271 -4.26 16.60 18.97
CA HIS A 271 -4.88 17.45 17.97
C HIS A 271 -4.28 17.17 16.60
N THR A 272 -5.11 16.92 15.61
CA THR A 272 -4.66 16.75 14.23
C THR A 272 -4.08 18.04 13.64
N ASP A 273 -3.43 17.97 12.50
CA ASP A 273 -2.97 19.12 11.72
C ASP A 273 -4.02 19.65 10.74
N PHE A 274 -5.22 19.07 10.77
CA PHE A 274 -6.39 19.45 9.98
C PHE A 274 -7.60 19.75 10.87
N ALA A 275 -8.59 20.43 10.32
CA ALA A 275 -9.92 20.62 10.86
C ALA A 275 -10.95 19.99 9.90
N LEU A 276 -12.17 19.72 10.36
CA LEU A 276 -13.17 19.01 9.59
C LEU A 276 -14.16 19.94 8.88
N SER A 277 -14.61 19.49 7.71
CA SER A 277 -15.66 20.18 6.95
C SER A 277 -16.68 19.19 6.37
N ALA A 278 -17.92 19.64 6.20
CA ALA A 278 -18.94 18.84 5.54
C ALA A 278 -18.56 18.56 4.08
N GLY A 279 -18.73 17.30 3.65
CA GLY A 279 -18.36 16.81 2.33
C GLY A 279 -16.97 16.18 2.27
N GLU A 280 -16.20 16.25 3.35
CA GLU A 280 -14.93 15.50 3.51
C GLU A 280 -15.20 14.09 4.06
N SER A 281 -14.13 13.31 4.27
CA SER A 281 -14.19 12.02 4.95
C SER A 281 -13.23 12.03 6.12
N VAL A 282 -13.52 11.31 7.20
CA VAL A 282 -12.49 10.91 8.16
C VAL A 282 -12.05 9.49 7.86
N ILE A 283 -10.76 9.29 7.69
CA ILE A 283 -10.15 8.02 7.32
C ILE A 283 -9.17 7.63 8.42
N LEU A 284 -9.33 6.42 8.95
CA LEU A 284 -8.38 5.78 9.86
C LEU A 284 -7.56 4.77 9.06
N THR A 285 -6.25 4.97 9.02
CA THR A 285 -5.32 4.15 8.23
C THR A 285 -4.36 3.40 9.15
N THR A 286 -4.15 2.12 8.89
CA THR A 286 -3.20 1.27 9.62
C THR A 286 -1.76 1.58 9.23
N PRO A 287 -0.75 1.10 10.00
CA PRO A 287 0.67 1.26 9.66
C PRO A 287 1.10 0.63 8.33
N ILE A 288 0.29 -0.23 7.72
CA ILE A 288 0.57 -0.80 6.40
C ILE A 288 -0.21 -0.10 5.27
N GLY A 289 -0.80 1.07 5.53
CA GLY A 289 -1.54 1.85 4.53
C GLY A 289 -2.96 1.34 4.24
N SER A 290 -3.46 0.29 4.95
CA SER A 290 -4.84 -0.16 4.78
C SER A 290 -5.82 0.74 5.50
N THR A 291 -6.94 1.07 4.86
CA THR A 291 -8.05 1.75 5.53
C THR A 291 -8.67 0.81 6.56
N ALA A 292 -8.55 1.17 7.83
CA ALA A 292 -9.18 0.46 8.94
C ALA A 292 -10.66 0.81 9.05
N ASP A 293 -10.97 2.10 8.92
CA ASP A 293 -12.34 2.61 8.98
C ASP A 293 -12.45 3.95 8.24
N ARG A 294 -13.66 4.31 7.84
CA ARG A 294 -13.95 5.55 7.13
C ARG A 294 -15.37 6.03 7.43
N VAL A 295 -15.54 7.34 7.52
CA VAL A 295 -16.84 7.99 7.58
C VAL A 295 -16.90 9.19 6.66
N GLU A 296 -17.98 9.31 5.89
CA GLU A 296 -18.27 10.49 5.07
C GLU A 296 -18.96 11.55 5.94
N LEU A 297 -18.43 12.76 5.93
CA LEU A 297 -18.94 13.86 6.73
C LEU A 297 -20.11 14.56 6.03
N THR A 298 -21.29 14.45 6.58
CA THR A 298 -22.46 15.20 6.16
C THR A 298 -22.64 16.44 7.01
N GLN A 299 -23.36 17.46 6.51
CA GLN A 299 -23.68 18.64 7.28
C GLN A 299 -24.50 18.25 8.52
N THR A 300 -24.08 18.73 9.70
CA THR A 300 -24.80 18.56 10.98
C THR A 300 -25.23 19.90 11.54
N GLU A 301 -26.18 19.89 12.49
CA GLU A 301 -26.46 21.06 13.32
C GLU A 301 -25.26 21.39 14.24
N PRO A 302 -25.09 22.65 14.69
CA PRO A 302 -24.06 23.00 15.65
C PRO A 302 -24.13 22.14 16.91
N ASP A 303 -22.99 21.69 17.41
CA ASP A 303 -22.83 20.80 18.57
C ASP A 303 -23.50 19.41 18.44
N ALA A 304 -24.01 19.05 17.28
CA ALA A 304 -24.42 17.70 16.96
C ALA A 304 -23.22 16.90 16.38
N SER A 305 -23.26 15.58 16.52
CA SER A 305 -22.27 14.67 15.98
C SER A 305 -22.85 13.73 14.92
N LEU A 306 -22.00 13.14 14.11
CA LEU A 306 -22.29 11.92 13.37
C LEU A 306 -21.88 10.74 14.25
N ALA A 307 -22.82 9.93 14.70
CA ALA A 307 -22.60 8.80 15.58
C ALA A 307 -22.87 7.48 14.87
N ARG A 308 -22.02 6.46 15.07
CA ARG A 308 -22.20 5.11 14.58
C ARG A 308 -23.13 4.36 15.51
N ILE A 309 -24.29 3.91 15.00
CA ILE A 309 -25.28 3.10 15.71
C ILE A 309 -25.45 1.78 14.97
N GLY A 310 -24.85 0.73 15.46
CA GLY A 310 -24.69 -0.53 14.72
C GLY A 310 -23.78 -0.34 13.50
N SER A 311 -24.30 -0.59 12.31
CA SER A 311 -23.59 -0.35 11.04
C SER A 311 -23.87 1.03 10.42
N ASP A 312 -24.83 1.78 10.95
CA ASP A 312 -25.32 3.00 10.33
C ASP A 312 -24.71 4.25 11.00
N TRP A 313 -24.47 5.29 10.19
CA TRP A 313 -24.13 6.61 10.68
C TRP A 313 -25.38 7.50 10.76
N ARG A 314 -25.55 8.17 11.89
CA ARG A 314 -26.70 9.05 12.14
C ARG A 314 -26.26 10.32 12.83
N GLU A 315 -26.94 11.43 12.51
CA GLU A 315 -26.80 12.65 13.28
C GLU A 315 -27.37 12.47 14.70
N CYS A 316 -26.60 12.84 15.69
CA CYS A 316 -26.93 12.78 17.11
C CYS A 316 -26.89 14.19 17.70
N ALA A 317 -28.05 14.72 18.12
CA ALA A 317 -28.16 16.05 18.73
C ALA A 317 -27.56 16.14 20.14
N SER A 318 -27.22 15.01 20.73
CA SER A 318 -26.56 14.91 22.04
C SER A 318 -25.37 14.00 21.94
N PRO A 319 -24.19 14.50 21.53
CA PRO A 319 -22.96 13.72 21.43
C PRO A 319 -22.62 12.98 22.72
N THR A 320 -21.99 11.81 22.57
CA THR A 320 -21.67 10.91 23.69
C THR A 320 -20.17 10.62 23.84
N PRO A 321 -19.29 11.66 23.83
CA PRO A 321 -17.85 11.45 23.83
C PRO A 321 -17.39 10.57 25.01
N GLY A 322 -16.60 9.56 24.72
CA GLY A 322 -16.07 8.58 25.68
C GLY A 322 -17.09 7.50 26.12
N LYS A 323 -18.21 7.35 25.41
CA LYS A 323 -19.27 6.39 25.75
C LYS A 323 -19.92 5.81 24.51
N ALA A 324 -20.61 4.67 24.70
CA ALA A 324 -21.37 4.06 23.62
C ALA A 324 -22.48 4.98 23.10
N ASN A 325 -22.60 5.05 21.79
CA ASN A 325 -23.68 5.75 21.10
C ASN A 325 -25.00 4.98 21.29
N GLY A 326 -26.08 5.69 21.64
CA GLY A 326 -27.38 5.13 21.94
C GLY A 326 -28.51 5.70 21.10
#